data_f447ac445d57b4c8b53bf021796de506
#
_entry.id   f447ac445d57b4c8b53bf021796de506
#
_cell.length_a   1.000
_cell.length_b   1.000
_cell.length_c   1.000
_cell.angle_alpha   90.00
_cell.angle_beta   90.00
_cell.angle_gamma   90.00
#
_symmetry.space_group_name_H-M   'P 1'
#
loop_
_entity.id
_entity.type
_entity.pdbx_description
1 polymer ?
#
loop_
_entity_poly.entity_id
_entity_poly.type
_entity_poly.pdbx_seq_one_letter_code
_entity_poly.pdbx_strand_id
1 'polypeptide(L)'
;MINLLLCFDENYNKVAHLYIHTLLKNVSEKVNIYIIHENPKTLNRIKENLITYEKLNELNIYRFEEDLSRFPNILHGHISEATYYRIYIDNYLPEELEYIFYVDADLLCLKDPIPALKEEVLNLQNSKYFMSARTEVTKEKQVEPHWERLGLEGSRYFNAGVKLIKLQDWK
;
A
#
# COMPACT_ATOMS: atom_id res chain seq x y z
N MET A 1 4.40 10.62 12.70
CA MET A 1 3.13 9.85 12.62
C MET A 1 3.23 8.88 11.45
N ILE A 2 2.61 7.69 11.54
CA ILE A 2 2.64 6.71 10.45
C ILE A 2 1.52 7.01 9.46
N ASN A 3 1.87 7.03 8.18
CA ASN A 3 0.96 7.23 7.05
C ASN A 3 0.85 5.91 6.27
N LEU A 4 -0.37 5.43 6.06
CA LEU A 4 -0.65 4.21 5.30
C LEU A 4 -1.46 4.54 4.05
N LEU A 5 -1.13 3.89 2.95
CA LEU A 5 -1.83 4.00 1.67
C LEU A 5 -2.36 2.65 1.23
N LEU A 6 -3.63 2.65 0.83
CA LEU A 6 -4.28 1.52 0.18
C LEU A 6 -4.79 1.95 -1.20
N CYS A 7 -4.62 1.07 -2.19
CA CYS A 7 -5.19 1.24 -3.53
C CYS A 7 -6.05 0.02 -3.85
N PHE A 8 -7.34 0.20 -4.07
CA PHE A 8 -8.25 -0.91 -4.35
C PHE A 8 -9.52 -0.45 -5.08
N ASP A 9 -10.25 -1.39 -5.66
CA ASP A 9 -11.55 -1.20 -6.31
C ASP A 9 -12.73 -1.65 -5.43
N GLU A 10 -13.96 -1.49 -5.93
CA GLU A 10 -15.19 -1.82 -5.18
C GLU A 10 -15.25 -3.28 -4.69
N ASN A 11 -14.62 -4.22 -5.41
CA ASN A 11 -14.63 -5.63 -5.03
C ASN A 11 -13.90 -5.87 -3.71
N TYR A 12 -12.92 -5.02 -3.41
CA TYR A 12 -12.10 -5.11 -2.20
C TYR A 12 -12.63 -4.28 -1.02
N ASN A 13 -13.72 -3.53 -1.16
CA ASN A 13 -14.27 -2.66 -0.11
C ASN A 13 -14.42 -3.36 1.25
N LYS A 14 -14.99 -4.56 1.26
CA LYS A 14 -15.21 -5.32 2.52
C LYS A 14 -13.89 -5.81 3.12
N VAL A 15 -12.98 -6.24 2.26
CA VAL A 15 -11.67 -6.79 2.68
C VAL A 15 -10.80 -5.67 3.23
N ALA A 16 -10.74 -4.53 2.53
CA ALA A 16 -10.04 -3.32 2.98
C ALA A 16 -10.59 -2.81 4.32
N HIS A 17 -11.92 -2.80 4.48
CA HIS A 17 -12.55 -2.44 5.75
C HIS A 17 -12.10 -3.36 6.89
N LEU A 18 -12.07 -4.67 6.66
CA LEU A 18 -11.59 -5.63 7.66
C LEU A 18 -10.12 -5.39 8.02
N TYR A 19 -9.27 -5.14 7.03
CA TYR A 19 -7.87 -4.80 7.29
C TYR A 19 -7.74 -3.54 8.15
N ILE A 20 -8.38 -2.43 7.74
CA ILE A 20 -8.32 -1.16 8.48
C ILE A 20 -8.89 -1.31 9.90
N HIS A 21 -9.99 -2.06 10.05
CA HIS A 21 -10.55 -2.36 11.37
C HIS A 21 -9.54 -3.09 12.27
N THR A 22 -8.90 -4.15 11.76
CA THR A 22 -7.91 -4.89 12.55
C THR A 22 -6.66 -4.06 12.83
N LEU A 23 -6.25 -3.20 11.91
CA LEU A 23 -5.16 -2.25 12.11
C LEU A 23 -5.47 -1.28 13.25
N LEU A 24 -6.60 -0.55 13.16
CA LEU A 24 -6.98 0.46 14.15
C LEU A 24 -7.23 -0.11 15.55
N LYS A 25 -7.56 -1.39 15.66
CA LYS A 25 -7.64 -2.10 16.94
C LYS A 25 -6.27 -2.43 17.57
N ASN A 26 -5.27 -2.64 16.74
CA ASN A 26 -3.97 -3.15 17.22
C ASN A 26 -2.87 -2.08 17.30
N VAL A 27 -3.00 -0.94 16.61
CA VAL A 27 -1.97 0.12 16.67
C VAL A 27 -1.90 0.79 18.05
N SER A 28 -0.69 1.04 18.53
CA SER A 28 -0.45 1.76 19.80
C SER A 28 -0.61 3.27 19.67
N GLU A 29 -0.46 3.83 18.48
CA GLU A 29 -0.51 5.26 18.22
C GLU A 29 -1.54 5.59 17.13
N LYS A 30 -1.87 6.89 16.99
CA LYS A 30 -2.71 7.36 15.88
C LYS A 30 -1.99 7.23 14.53
N VAL A 31 -2.75 6.89 13.51
CA VAL A 31 -2.27 6.75 12.13
C VAL A 31 -3.11 7.58 11.16
N ASN A 32 -2.50 8.00 10.05
CA ASN A 32 -3.22 8.54 8.91
C ASN A 32 -3.43 7.45 7.87
N ILE A 33 -4.59 7.44 7.25
CA ILE A 33 -4.94 6.49 6.20
C ILE A 33 -5.32 7.26 4.95
N TYR A 34 -4.67 6.90 3.86
CA TYR A 34 -4.91 7.40 2.51
C TYR A 34 -5.46 6.26 1.67
N ILE A 35 -6.50 6.52 0.91
CA ILE A 35 -7.12 5.54 0.01
C ILE A 35 -7.22 6.15 -1.37
N ILE A 36 -6.74 5.44 -2.39
CA ILE A 36 -6.99 5.76 -3.80
C ILE A 36 -7.96 4.72 -4.35
N HIS A 37 -9.11 5.16 -4.83
CA HIS A 37 -10.24 4.31 -5.19
C HIS A 37 -10.98 4.84 -6.41
N GLU A 38 -11.42 3.97 -7.32
CA GLU A 38 -12.16 4.37 -8.53
C GLU A 38 -13.50 5.08 -8.23
N ASN A 39 -14.21 4.60 -7.20
CA ASN A 39 -15.54 5.09 -6.83
C ASN A 39 -15.67 5.31 -5.30
N PRO A 40 -15.12 6.42 -4.76
CA PRO A 40 -15.14 6.71 -3.32
C PRO A 40 -16.52 6.73 -2.67
N LYS A 41 -17.60 6.95 -3.44
CA LYS A 41 -18.97 6.98 -2.91
C LYS A 41 -19.40 5.64 -2.32
N THR A 42 -18.84 4.53 -2.81
CA THR A 42 -19.10 3.18 -2.30
C THR A 42 -18.51 2.94 -0.91
N LEU A 43 -17.60 3.81 -0.48
CA LEU A 43 -16.95 3.75 0.83
C LEU A 43 -17.66 4.57 1.92
N ASN A 44 -18.74 5.31 1.62
CA ASN A 44 -19.37 6.22 2.58
C ASN A 44 -19.72 5.53 3.92
N ARG A 45 -20.38 4.35 3.87
CA ARG A 45 -20.73 3.59 5.09
C ARG A 45 -19.50 3.09 5.84
N ILE A 46 -18.46 2.73 5.13
CA ILE A 46 -17.18 2.29 5.72
C ILE A 46 -16.50 3.47 6.40
N LYS A 47 -16.47 4.63 5.74
CA LYS A 47 -15.93 5.87 6.27
C LYS A 47 -16.62 6.25 7.58
N GLU A 48 -17.97 6.24 7.61
CA GLU A 48 -18.75 6.56 8.83
C GLU A 48 -18.38 5.64 10.00
N ASN A 49 -18.09 4.37 9.74
CA ASN A 49 -17.63 3.43 10.76
C ASN A 49 -16.18 3.72 11.20
N LEU A 50 -15.27 3.94 10.24
CA LEU A 50 -13.85 4.11 10.53
C LEU A 50 -13.55 5.37 11.34
N ILE A 51 -14.23 6.48 11.08
CA ILE A 51 -14.02 7.75 11.82
C ILE A 51 -14.36 7.66 13.31
N THR A 52 -15.00 6.60 13.77
CA THR A 52 -15.28 6.37 15.19
C THR A 52 -14.08 5.83 15.98
N TYR A 53 -13.01 5.40 15.28
CA TYR A 53 -11.83 4.86 15.95
C TYR A 53 -10.91 5.97 16.47
N GLU A 54 -10.61 5.93 17.76
CA GLU A 54 -9.70 6.90 18.41
C GLU A 54 -8.28 6.91 17.82
N LYS A 55 -7.85 5.77 17.26
CA LYS A 55 -6.53 5.60 16.66
C LYS A 55 -6.44 6.08 15.21
N LEU A 56 -7.56 6.43 14.59
CA LEU A 56 -7.56 7.12 13.31
C LEU A 56 -7.34 8.62 13.54
N ASN A 57 -6.28 9.17 12.95
CA ASN A 57 -6.07 10.62 12.97
C ASN A 57 -6.73 11.28 11.75
N GLU A 58 -6.41 10.80 10.57
CA GLU A 58 -6.98 11.29 9.31
C GLU A 58 -7.36 10.14 8.39
N LEU A 59 -8.45 10.31 7.63
CA LEU A 59 -8.86 9.43 6.55
C LEU A 59 -9.11 10.26 5.28
N ASN A 60 -8.18 10.15 4.35
CA ASN A 60 -8.21 10.82 3.07
C ASN A 60 -8.54 9.82 1.98
N ILE A 61 -9.60 10.07 1.21
CA ILE A 61 -10.05 9.18 0.13
C ILE A 61 -10.06 9.98 -1.17
N TYR A 62 -9.23 9.55 -2.11
CA TYR A 62 -9.07 10.15 -3.42
C TYR A 62 -9.74 9.30 -4.50
N ARG A 63 -10.39 9.97 -5.44
CA ARG A 63 -10.89 9.31 -6.63
C ARG A 63 -9.75 9.13 -7.62
N PHE A 64 -9.55 7.90 -8.09
CA PHE A 64 -8.61 7.62 -9.17
C PHE A 64 -9.18 8.11 -10.50
N GLU A 65 -8.41 8.91 -11.23
CA GLU A 65 -8.86 9.57 -12.48
C GLU A 65 -7.85 9.46 -13.63
N GLU A 66 -6.77 8.64 -13.44
CA GLU A 66 -5.74 8.48 -14.46
C GLU A 66 -6.17 7.54 -15.59
N ASP A 67 -5.65 7.80 -16.79
CA ASP A 67 -5.85 6.94 -17.96
C ASP A 67 -4.96 5.69 -17.87
N LEU A 68 -5.58 4.53 -17.75
CA LEU A 68 -4.92 3.22 -17.72
C LEU A 68 -4.83 2.54 -19.09
N SER A 69 -5.26 3.16 -20.17
CA SER A 69 -5.32 2.55 -21.52
C SER A 69 -3.97 2.04 -22.03
N ARG A 70 -2.86 2.59 -21.53
CA ARG A 70 -1.49 2.16 -21.87
C ARG A 70 -1.03 0.89 -21.15
N PHE A 71 -1.76 0.44 -20.13
CA PHE A 71 -1.42 -0.76 -19.40
C PHE A 71 -2.15 -1.96 -19.98
N PRO A 72 -1.56 -3.16 -19.90
CA PRO A 72 -2.24 -4.38 -20.30
C PRO A 72 -3.55 -4.55 -19.52
N ASN A 73 -4.64 -4.81 -20.24
CA ASN A 73 -5.90 -5.16 -19.59
C ASN A 73 -5.77 -6.57 -19.01
N ILE A 74 -5.70 -6.68 -17.69
CA ILE A 74 -5.54 -7.95 -16.98
C ILE A 74 -6.94 -8.54 -16.76
N LEU A 75 -7.51 -9.14 -17.81
CA LEU A 75 -8.84 -9.75 -17.78
C LEU A 75 -8.90 -11.10 -17.06
N HIS A 76 -7.76 -11.66 -16.65
CA HIS A 76 -7.71 -13.01 -16.09
C HIS A 76 -6.94 -13.02 -14.77
N GLY A 77 -7.62 -13.43 -13.70
CA GLY A 77 -7.03 -13.67 -12.38
C GLY A 77 -7.57 -12.76 -11.28
N HIS A 78 -6.89 -12.75 -10.15
CA HIS A 78 -7.21 -11.95 -8.97
C HIS A 78 -6.61 -10.53 -9.01
N ILE A 79 -6.08 -10.11 -10.17
CA ILE A 79 -5.44 -8.80 -10.33
C ILE A 79 -6.45 -7.88 -11.03
N SER A 80 -6.80 -6.79 -10.37
CA SER A 80 -7.63 -5.74 -10.96
C SER A 80 -6.79 -4.55 -11.44
N GLU A 81 -7.39 -3.65 -12.20
CA GLU A 81 -6.75 -2.40 -12.63
C GLU A 81 -6.28 -1.54 -11.46
N ALA A 82 -6.86 -1.70 -10.27
CA ALA A 82 -6.42 -1.03 -9.05
C ALA A 82 -4.94 -1.33 -8.69
N THR A 83 -4.37 -2.41 -9.22
CA THR A 83 -2.93 -2.69 -9.11
C THR A 83 -2.07 -1.57 -9.69
N TYR A 84 -2.55 -0.85 -10.70
CA TYR A 84 -1.82 0.25 -11.35
C TYR A 84 -1.96 1.58 -10.61
N TYR A 85 -2.96 1.76 -9.72
CA TYR A 85 -3.16 3.03 -9.00
C TYR A 85 -1.93 3.42 -8.19
N ARG A 86 -1.20 2.43 -7.67
CA ARG A 86 0.05 2.63 -6.91
C ARG A 86 1.19 3.28 -7.70
N ILE A 87 1.09 3.35 -9.03
CA ILE A 87 2.10 3.98 -9.88
C ILE A 87 1.94 5.51 -9.87
N TYR A 88 0.73 5.99 -9.60
CA TYR A 88 0.35 7.41 -9.67
C TYR A 88 0.19 8.06 -8.29
N ILE A 89 0.76 7.49 -7.25
CA ILE A 89 0.54 7.94 -5.87
C ILE A 89 0.97 9.38 -5.63
N ASP A 90 1.98 9.85 -6.36
CA ASP A 90 2.47 11.23 -6.33
C ASP A 90 1.47 12.26 -6.84
N ASN A 91 0.50 11.85 -7.69
CA ASN A 91 -0.58 12.74 -8.16
C ASN A 91 -1.67 12.96 -7.10
N TYR A 92 -1.72 12.14 -6.06
CA TYR A 92 -2.81 12.13 -5.07
C TYR A 92 -2.36 12.50 -3.66
N LEU A 93 -1.13 12.15 -3.29
CA LEU A 93 -0.65 12.33 -1.93
C LEU A 93 -0.15 13.76 -1.71
N PRO A 94 -0.32 14.33 -0.50
CA PRO A 94 0.23 15.64 -0.15
C PRO A 94 1.74 15.72 -0.39
N GLU A 95 2.20 16.82 -0.96
CA GLU A 95 3.64 17.02 -1.30
C GLU A 95 4.54 17.04 -0.06
N GLU A 96 4.01 17.42 1.10
CA GLU A 96 4.71 17.46 2.38
C GLU A 96 4.93 16.09 3.02
N LEU A 97 4.32 15.03 2.49
CA LEU A 97 4.56 13.68 2.99
C LEU A 97 5.94 13.17 2.55
N GLU A 98 6.79 12.90 3.53
CA GLU A 98 8.11 12.33 3.27
C GLU A 98 8.04 10.83 3.01
N TYR A 99 7.24 10.10 3.81
CA TYR A 99 7.17 8.63 3.79
C TYR A 99 5.73 8.15 3.78
N ILE A 100 5.47 7.10 3.01
CA ILE A 100 4.20 6.40 2.96
C ILE A 100 4.40 4.88 3.01
N PHE A 101 3.65 4.19 3.86
CA PHE A 101 3.56 2.74 3.83
C PHE A 101 2.42 2.33 2.90
N TYR A 102 2.77 1.83 1.73
CA TYR A 102 1.81 1.18 0.86
C TYR A 102 1.51 -0.22 1.40
N VAL A 103 0.24 -0.57 1.49
CA VAL A 103 -0.23 -1.89 1.92
C VAL A 103 -1.37 -2.38 1.04
N ASP A 104 -1.34 -3.65 0.66
CA ASP A 104 -2.46 -4.27 -0.04
C ASP A 104 -3.68 -4.37 0.88
N ALA A 105 -4.87 -4.33 0.28
CA ALA A 105 -6.13 -4.25 1.01
C ALA A 105 -6.57 -5.57 1.67
N ASP A 106 -5.96 -6.70 1.29
CA ASP A 106 -6.33 -8.07 1.71
C ASP A 106 -5.45 -8.63 2.84
N LEU A 107 -4.98 -7.76 3.71
CA LEU A 107 -4.19 -8.11 4.88
C LEU A 107 -5.03 -8.20 6.15
N LEU A 108 -4.42 -8.75 7.21
CA LEU A 108 -4.93 -8.69 8.58
C LEU A 108 -3.81 -8.21 9.50
N CYS A 109 -4.12 -7.20 10.32
CA CYS A 109 -3.20 -6.73 11.34
C CYS A 109 -3.45 -7.50 12.64
N LEU A 110 -2.54 -8.41 13.03
CA LEU A 110 -2.70 -9.30 14.19
C LEU A 110 -1.99 -8.79 15.46
N LYS A 111 -1.11 -7.81 15.33
CA LYS A 111 -0.37 -7.19 16.45
C LYS A 111 0.02 -5.77 16.09
N ASP A 112 0.47 -5.00 17.07
CA ASP A 112 0.91 -3.63 16.84
C ASP A 112 2.10 -3.55 15.85
N PRO A 113 1.92 -2.91 14.68
CA PRO A 113 2.98 -2.75 13.70
C PRO A 113 3.83 -1.49 13.94
N ILE A 114 3.39 -0.54 14.79
CA ILE A 114 3.99 0.79 14.91
C ILE A 114 5.50 0.75 15.22
N PRO A 115 5.98 -0.05 16.19
CA PRO A 115 7.41 -0.08 16.48
C PRO A 115 8.26 -0.49 15.26
N ALA A 116 7.84 -1.55 14.57
CA ALA A 116 8.55 -2.04 13.38
C ALA A 116 8.49 -1.04 12.20
N LEU A 117 7.34 -0.38 12.01
CA LEU A 117 7.20 0.63 10.95
C LEU A 117 8.10 1.85 11.22
N LYS A 118 8.22 2.29 12.47
CA LYS A 118 9.12 3.38 12.85
C LYS A 118 10.60 3.03 12.64
N GLU A 119 10.97 1.82 13.02
CA GLU A 119 12.33 1.31 12.78
C GLU A 119 12.65 1.31 11.28
N GLU A 120 11.71 0.85 10.44
CA GLU A 120 11.90 0.80 9.00
C GLU A 120 12.03 2.20 8.36
N VAL A 121 11.30 3.21 8.86
CA VAL A 121 11.50 4.60 8.43
C VAL A 121 12.93 5.05 8.71
N LEU A 122 13.45 4.79 9.92
CA LEU A 122 14.84 5.15 10.27
C LEU A 122 15.87 4.43 9.39
N ASN A 123 15.64 3.15 9.10
CA ASN A 123 16.49 2.36 8.23
C ASN A 123 16.53 2.94 6.81
N LEU A 124 15.37 3.25 6.24
CA LEU A 124 15.27 3.83 4.90
C LEU A 124 15.87 5.24 4.85
N GLN A 125 15.63 6.06 5.88
CA GLN A 125 16.19 7.41 5.99
C GLN A 125 17.72 7.42 5.95
N ASN A 126 18.36 6.44 6.60
CA ASN A 126 19.80 6.29 6.65
C ASN A 126 20.39 5.49 5.47
N SER A 127 19.59 5.20 4.46
CA SER A 127 19.99 4.45 3.27
C SER A 127 20.01 5.33 2.02
N LYS A 128 20.61 4.83 0.95
CA LYS A 128 20.58 5.46 -0.38
C LYS A 128 19.35 5.05 -1.21
N TYR A 129 18.46 4.24 -0.66
CA TYR A 129 17.32 3.70 -1.37
C TYR A 129 16.09 4.60 -1.16
N PHE A 130 15.21 4.60 -2.14
CA PHE A 130 13.94 5.32 -2.08
C PHE A 130 12.77 4.44 -1.63
N MET A 131 12.98 3.11 -1.55
CA MET A 131 11.95 2.16 -1.18
C MET A 131 12.53 1.02 -0.35
N SER A 132 11.75 0.54 0.61
CA SER A 132 11.97 -0.70 1.33
C SER A 132 10.77 -1.63 1.12
N ALA A 133 11.04 -2.91 0.91
CA ALA A 133 10.03 -3.93 0.73
C ALA A 133 10.50 -5.26 1.32
N ARG A 134 9.55 -6.11 1.72
CA ARG A 134 9.87 -7.44 2.22
C ARG A 134 10.34 -8.34 1.08
N THR A 135 11.52 -8.91 1.23
CA THR A 135 11.99 -9.95 0.31
C THR A 135 11.13 -11.20 0.46
N GLU A 136 10.61 -11.73 -0.64
CA GLU A 136 10.05 -13.07 -0.65
C GLU A 136 11.18 -14.09 -0.53
N VAL A 137 11.03 -15.02 0.40
CA VAL A 137 11.97 -16.13 0.55
C VAL A 137 11.63 -17.12 -0.55
N THR A 138 12.25 -16.96 -1.72
CA THR A 138 12.28 -18.05 -2.70
C THR A 138 13.11 -19.17 -2.12
N LYS A 139 12.54 -20.36 -2.00
CA LYS A 139 13.28 -21.57 -1.66
C LYS A 139 14.48 -21.68 -2.62
N GLU A 140 15.65 -21.89 -2.12
CA GLU A 140 17.00 -21.70 -2.68
C GLU A 140 17.29 -22.21 -4.11
N LYS A 141 16.35 -22.62 -4.91
CA LYS A 141 16.58 -23.24 -6.24
C LYS A 141 15.58 -22.93 -7.35
N GLN A 142 14.62 -22.05 -7.14
CA GLN A 142 13.76 -21.62 -8.25
C GLN A 142 14.02 -20.14 -8.51
N VAL A 143 14.87 -19.88 -9.50
CA VAL A 143 14.87 -18.61 -10.22
C VAL A 143 13.42 -18.44 -10.70
N GLU A 144 12.73 -17.45 -10.18
CA GLU A 144 11.36 -17.16 -10.60
C GLU A 144 11.36 -17.01 -12.13
N PRO A 145 10.55 -17.75 -12.88
CA PRO A 145 10.51 -17.65 -14.36
C PRO A 145 10.23 -16.24 -14.84
N HIS A 146 9.62 -15.40 -13.97
CA HIS A 146 9.35 -13.99 -14.22
C HIS A 146 10.62 -13.12 -14.25
N TRP A 147 11.64 -13.49 -13.48
CA TRP A 147 12.89 -12.73 -13.38
C TRP A 147 13.66 -12.75 -14.71
N GLU A 148 13.81 -13.94 -15.27
CA GLU A 148 14.44 -14.12 -16.60
C GLU A 148 13.62 -13.43 -17.71
N ARG A 149 12.28 -13.59 -17.66
CA ARG A 149 11.37 -12.96 -18.64
C ARG A 149 11.45 -11.42 -18.61
N LEU A 150 11.73 -10.82 -17.46
CA LEU A 150 11.87 -9.38 -17.30
C LEU A 150 13.30 -8.89 -17.56
N GLY A 151 14.25 -9.80 -17.89
CA GLY A 151 15.63 -9.45 -18.13
C GLY A 151 16.35 -8.90 -16.89
N LEU A 152 15.88 -9.27 -15.69
CA LEU A 152 16.47 -8.81 -14.45
C LEU A 152 17.61 -9.73 -14.02
N GLU A 153 18.65 -9.12 -13.47
CA GLU A 153 19.77 -9.85 -12.87
C GLU A 153 19.57 -9.92 -11.35
N GLY A 154 19.80 -11.11 -10.77
CA GLY A 154 19.71 -11.31 -9.32
C GLY A 154 18.79 -12.46 -8.91
N SER A 155 18.76 -12.74 -7.62
CA SER A 155 17.98 -13.85 -7.04
C SER A 155 16.93 -13.42 -6.01
N ARG A 156 16.78 -12.10 -5.80
CA ARG A 156 15.88 -11.58 -4.77
C ARG A 156 14.67 -10.93 -5.40
N TYR A 157 13.51 -11.53 -5.17
CA TYR A 157 12.23 -10.95 -5.48
C TYR A 157 11.60 -10.36 -4.23
N PHE A 158 10.86 -9.26 -4.35
CA PHE A 158 10.20 -8.63 -3.21
C PHE A 158 8.68 -8.70 -3.33
N ASN A 159 8.03 -8.80 -2.19
CA ASN A 159 6.58 -8.71 -2.11
C ASN A 159 6.13 -7.26 -2.35
N ALA A 160 5.27 -7.07 -3.34
CA ALA A 160 4.79 -5.75 -3.72
C ALA A 160 3.66 -5.23 -2.81
N GLY A 161 3.10 -6.08 -1.95
CA GLY A 161 1.93 -5.79 -1.12
C GLY A 161 2.22 -5.00 0.15
N VAL A 162 3.50 -4.93 0.58
CA VAL A 162 3.90 -4.09 1.72
C VAL A 162 5.21 -3.40 1.38
N LYS A 163 5.18 -2.08 1.31
CA LYS A 163 6.34 -1.25 0.96
C LYS A 163 6.35 0.03 1.78
N LEU A 164 7.54 0.47 2.17
CA LEU A 164 7.78 1.83 2.61
C LEU A 164 8.39 2.60 1.42
N ILE A 165 7.85 3.75 1.11
CA ILE A 165 8.26 4.59 -0.01
C ILE A 165 8.65 5.97 0.51
N LYS A 166 9.80 6.47 0.09
CA LYS A 166 10.23 7.85 0.27
C LYS A 166 9.70 8.66 -0.91
N LEU A 167 8.65 9.44 -0.68
CA LEU A 167 7.86 10.06 -1.74
C LEU A 167 8.64 11.09 -2.56
N GLN A 168 9.57 11.80 -1.95
CA GLN A 168 10.40 12.79 -2.65
C GLN A 168 11.26 12.17 -3.75
N ASP A 169 11.59 10.90 -3.63
CA ASP A 169 12.44 10.16 -4.57
C ASP A 169 11.61 9.24 -5.50
N TRP A 170 10.28 9.23 -5.35
CA TRP A 170 9.35 8.42 -6.16
C TRP A 170 9.04 9.05 -7.53
N LYS A 171 9.23 10.35 -7.69
CA LYS A 171 8.86 11.16 -8.88
C LYS A 171 9.69 10.84 -10.11
#